data_24228385e5c41a846f8d2c84ae54fecc
#
_entry.id   24228385e5c41a846f8d2c84ae54fecc
#
_cell.length_a   1.000
_cell.length_b   1.000
_cell.length_c   1.000
_cell.angle_alpha   90.00
_cell.angle_beta   90.00
_cell.angle_gamma   90.00
#
_symmetry.space_group_name_H-M   'P 1'
#
loop_
_entity.id
_entity.type
_entity.pdbx_description
1 polymer ?
#
loop_
_entity_poly.entity_id
_entity_poly.type
_entity_poly.pdbx_seq_one_letter_code
_entity_poly.pdbx_strand_id
1 'polypeptide(L)'
;LDVAARSGNPDGRRQDATITWDGDDLSRLSTLRGTENASIDMAIPLRENGDDTIVLQAEANVSSIGGIEAPRTITSNRVTIRVASDLQAESSVRYFDSEGFAVGQGPIPPLAGSRTTYRVTWALEGGVHDLQDLTMSSPIPERAVWGGVVSVSRGSLGYDPVAGRVRWTLDRLPVGDTPPIAVFDMHVEPETSDVGSFVEIIGAARVSG
;
A
#
# COMPACT_ATOMS: atom_id res chain seq x y z
N LEU A 1 -15.48 -11.01 -6.47
CA LEU A 1 -15.65 -9.86 -7.38
C LEU A 1 -17.13 -9.48 -7.42
N ASP A 2 -17.51 -8.31 -6.86
CA ASP A 2 -18.82 -7.73 -7.14
C ASP A 2 -18.65 -6.76 -8.30
N VAL A 3 -19.22 -7.12 -9.43
CA VAL A 3 -19.26 -6.25 -10.62
C VAL A 3 -20.62 -5.58 -10.60
N ALA A 4 -20.65 -4.26 -10.47
CA ALA A 4 -21.85 -3.45 -10.61
C ALA A 4 -21.73 -2.63 -11.88
N ALA A 5 -22.73 -2.71 -12.76
CA ALA A 5 -22.85 -1.79 -13.88
C ALA A 5 -23.22 -0.39 -13.35
N ARG A 6 -22.55 0.67 -13.83
CA ARG A 6 -22.92 2.05 -13.49
C ARG A 6 -24.12 2.53 -14.31
N SER A 7 -24.83 3.50 -13.77
CA SER A 7 -26.02 4.11 -14.40
C SER A 7 -25.72 4.57 -15.83
N GLY A 8 -26.49 4.06 -16.78
CA GLY A 8 -26.35 4.32 -18.22
C GLY A 8 -26.13 3.09 -19.06
N ASN A 9 -25.65 1.99 -18.48
CA ASN A 9 -25.59 0.68 -19.12
C ASN A 9 -26.57 -0.27 -18.42
N PRO A 10 -27.23 -1.16 -19.15
CA PRO A 10 -28.06 -2.20 -18.57
C PRO A 10 -27.21 -3.15 -17.72
N ASP A 11 -27.80 -3.64 -16.64
CA ASP A 11 -27.23 -4.69 -15.83
C ASP A 11 -27.15 -5.97 -16.67
N GLY A 12 -25.92 -6.47 -16.88
CA GLY A 12 -25.76 -7.76 -17.55
C GLY A 12 -26.12 -8.92 -16.61
N ARG A 13 -26.43 -10.08 -17.22
CA ARG A 13 -26.68 -11.31 -16.46
C ARG A 13 -25.37 -11.90 -15.99
N ARG A 14 -25.22 -12.02 -14.68
CA ARG A 14 -24.03 -12.57 -14.04
C ARG A 14 -24.19 -14.06 -13.74
N GLN A 15 -23.18 -14.82 -14.16
CA GLN A 15 -22.98 -16.20 -13.73
C GLN A 15 -21.49 -16.41 -13.39
N ASP A 16 -21.21 -16.69 -12.13
CA ASP A 16 -19.85 -16.82 -11.60
C ASP A 16 -18.97 -15.59 -11.91
N ALA A 17 -17.90 -15.78 -12.65
CA ALA A 17 -16.97 -14.73 -13.10
C ALA A 17 -17.32 -14.13 -14.48
N THR A 18 -18.47 -14.50 -15.05
CA THR A 18 -18.90 -14.05 -16.37
C THR A 18 -20.11 -13.14 -16.27
N ILE A 19 -20.11 -12.06 -17.05
CA ILE A 19 -21.26 -11.20 -17.22
C ILE A 19 -21.61 -11.21 -18.69
N THR A 20 -22.88 -11.48 -18.99
CA THR A 20 -23.40 -11.59 -20.37
C THR A 20 -24.40 -10.49 -20.62
N TRP A 21 -24.29 -9.84 -21.77
CA TRP A 21 -25.25 -8.90 -22.30
C TRP A 21 -25.72 -9.39 -23.67
N ASP A 22 -27.00 -9.24 -23.97
CA ASP A 22 -27.56 -9.53 -25.30
C ASP A 22 -28.41 -8.36 -25.83
N GLY A 23 -29.16 -8.64 -26.91
CA GLY A 23 -29.98 -7.65 -27.56
C GLY A 23 -31.16 -7.13 -26.74
N ASP A 24 -31.60 -7.89 -25.73
CA ASP A 24 -32.65 -7.48 -24.80
C ASP A 24 -32.11 -6.51 -23.78
N ASP A 25 -30.86 -6.73 -23.35
CA ASP A 25 -30.17 -5.87 -22.40
C ASP A 25 -29.71 -4.55 -23.07
N LEU A 26 -29.18 -4.64 -24.29
CA LEU A 26 -28.72 -3.53 -25.08
C LEU A 26 -29.13 -3.71 -26.56
N SER A 27 -30.13 -2.99 -27.01
CA SER A 27 -30.72 -3.15 -28.36
C SER A 27 -29.71 -3.09 -29.51
N ARG A 28 -28.61 -2.36 -29.36
CA ARG A 28 -27.50 -2.32 -30.31
C ARG A 28 -26.77 -3.64 -30.48
N LEU A 29 -26.85 -4.56 -29.52
CA LEU A 29 -26.23 -5.88 -29.60
C LEU A 29 -27.06 -6.82 -30.49
N SER A 30 -28.36 -6.51 -30.76
CA SER A 30 -29.17 -7.28 -31.67
C SER A 30 -28.72 -7.12 -33.12
N THR A 31 -28.29 -5.91 -33.53
CA THR A 31 -27.80 -5.64 -34.89
C THR A 31 -26.86 -4.43 -34.86
N LEU A 32 -25.62 -4.66 -35.32
CA LEU A 32 -24.64 -3.61 -35.61
C LEU A 32 -24.45 -3.45 -37.10
N ARG A 33 -24.64 -2.24 -37.63
CA ARG A 33 -24.33 -1.91 -39.02
C ARG A 33 -22.86 -1.56 -39.16
N GLY A 34 -22.30 -1.65 -40.36
CA GLY A 34 -20.86 -1.57 -40.59
C GLY A 34 -20.13 -0.32 -40.11
N THR A 35 -20.85 0.74 -39.75
CA THR A 35 -20.29 2.00 -39.20
C THR A 35 -20.68 2.25 -37.73
N GLU A 36 -21.46 1.34 -37.14
CA GLU A 36 -21.94 1.47 -35.78
C GLU A 36 -21.01 0.76 -34.81
N ASN A 37 -21.00 1.26 -33.59
CA ASN A 37 -20.34 0.63 -32.45
C ASN A 37 -21.29 0.53 -31.25
N ALA A 38 -21.04 -0.42 -30.39
CA ALA A 38 -21.64 -0.51 -29.07
C ALA A 38 -20.52 -0.54 -28.03
N SER A 39 -20.73 0.16 -26.92
CA SER A 39 -19.82 0.16 -25.78
C SER A 39 -20.56 -0.27 -24.53
N ILE A 40 -19.87 -1.01 -23.69
CA ILE A 40 -20.35 -1.42 -22.36
C ILE A 40 -19.32 -0.92 -21.35
N ASP A 41 -19.77 -0.07 -20.46
CA ASP A 41 -18.95 0.41 -19.37
C ASP A 41 -19.29 -0.38 -18.10
N MET A 42 -18.28 -0.90 -17.42
CA MET A 42 -18.50 -1.62 -16.18
C MET A 42 -17.57 -1.11 -15.08
N ALA A 43 -18.08 -1.04 -13.86
CA ALA A 43 -17.29 -0.76 -12.66
C ALA A 43 -17.10 -2.06 -11.87
N ILE A 44 -15.84 -2.37 -11.57
CA ILE A 44 -15.49 -3.54 -10.77
C ILE A 44 -15.06 -3.02 -9.39
N PRO A 45 -15.91 -3.12 -8.35
CA PRO A 45 -15.51 -2.78 -7.00
C PRO A 45 -14.45 -3.76 -6.51
N LEU A 46 -13.39 -3.21 -5.93
CA LEU A 46 -12.38 -4.00 -5.26
C LEU A 46 -12.90 -4.43 -3.89
N ARG A 47 -12.65 -5.68 -3.51
CA ARG A 47 -12.92 -6.17 -2.17
C ARG A 47 -11.65 -6.11 -1.34
N GLU A 48 -11.79 -5.82 -0.06
CA GLU A 48 -10.76 -6.12 0.92
C GLU A 48 -10.43 -7.61 0.85
N ASN A 49 -9.16 -7.98 0.86
CA ASN A 49 -8.66 -9.36 0.69
C ASN A 49 -9.01 -9.99 -0.69
N GLY A 50 -9.24 -9.20 -1.72
CA GLY A 50 -9.36 -9.68 -3.09
C GLY A 50 -7.99 -10.04 -3.69
N ASP A 51 -8.02 -10.67 -4.87
CA ASP A 51 -6.80 -10.93 -5.64
C ASP A 51 -6.12 -9.59 -6.01
N ASP A 52 -4.81 -9.55 -5.95
CA ASP A 52 -3.98 -8.41 -6.38
C ASP A 52 -3.96 -8.23 -7.91
N THR A 53 -4.51 -9.20 -8.63
CA THR A 53 -4.54 -9.23 -10.09
C THR A 53 -5.94 -9.54 -10.60
N ILE A 54 -6.46 -8.65 -11.44
CA ILE A 54 -7.73 -8.86 -12.15
C ILE A 54 -7.42 -9.10 -13.62
N VAL A 55 -7.90 -10.22 -14.16
CA VAL A 55 -7.78 -10.54 -15.58
C VAL A 55 -9.14 -10.41 -16.24
N LEU A 56 -9.23 -9.54 -17.24
CA LEU A 56 -10.44 -9.30 -18.02
C LEU A 56 -10.25 -9.78 -19.46
N GLN A 57 -11.28 -10.40 -20.01
CA GLN A 57 -11.36 -10.78 -21.42
C GLN A 57 -12.81 -10.66 -21.87
N ALA A 58 -13.04 -10.05 -23.03
CA ALA A 58 -14.36 -9.95 -23.63
C ALA A 58 -14.50 -10.98 -24.74
N GLU A 59 -15.71 -11.50 -24.90
CA GLU A 59 -16.09 -12.43 -25.95
C GLU A 59 -17.40 -11.95 -26.59
N ALA A 60 -17.46 -11.92 -27.88
CA ALA A 60 -18.66 -11.58 -28.66
C ALA A 60 -19.07 -12.73 -29.53
N ASN A 61 -20.32 -13.18 -29.38
CA ASN A 61 -20.92 -14.21 -30.21
C ASN A 61 -21.77 -13.56 -31.31
N VAL A 62 -21.39 -13.77 -32.54
CA VAL A 62 -22.06 -13.25 -33.74
C VAL A 62 -22.81 -14.40 -34.41
N SER A 63 -24.12 -14.25 -34.66
CA SER A 63 -24.94 -15.26 -35.30
C SER A 63 -24.98 -15.12 -36.80
N SER A 64 -25.02 -13.89 -37.32
CA SER A 64 -25.10 -13.64 -38.76
C SER A 64 -24.31 -12.40 -39.19
N ILE A 65 -23.86 -12.37 -40.43
CA ILE A 65 -23.17 -11.25 -41.07
C ILE A 65 -23.84 -10.96 -42.40
N GLY A 66 -24.35 -9.72 -42.57
CA GLY A 66 -25.00 -9.31 -43.82
C GLY A 66 -26.25 -10.13 -44.17
N GLY A 67 -26.97 -10.67 -43.18
CA GLY A 67 -28.14 -11.52 -43.35
C GLY A 67 -27.83 -12.99 -43.66
N ILE A 68 -26.56 -13.37 -43.67
CA ILE A 68 -26.12 -14.77 -43.89
C ILE A 68 -25.78 -15.34 -42.51
N GLU A 69 -26.31 -16.50 -42.16
CA GLU A 69 -25.93 -17.24 -40.97
C GLU A 69 -24.42 -17.57 -40.99
N ALA A 70 -23.70 -17.02 -40.06
CA ALA A 70 -22.26 -17.19 -39.93
C ALA A 70 -21.87 -17.14 -38.44
N PRO A 71 -22.27 -18.14 -37.67
CA PRO A 71 -22.00 -18.16 -36.22
C PRO A 71 -20.49 -18.18 -35.94
N ARG A 72 -20.03 -17.23 -35.19
CA ARG A 72 -18.61 -17.11 -34.80
C ARG A 72 -18.46 -16.39 -33.48
N THR A 73 -17.45 -16.78 -32.76
CA THR A 73 -17.01 -16.13 -31.50
C THR A 73 -15.79 -15.28 -31.81
N ILE A 74 -15.79 -14.05 -31.34
CA ILE A 74 -14.68 -13.11 -31.42
C ILE A 74 -14.24 -12.86 -30.00
N THR A 75 -12.97 -13.09 -29.71
CA THR A 75 -12.38 -12.93 -28.36
C THR A 75 -11.41 -11.76 -28.37
N SER A 76 -11.50 -10.89 -27.38
CA SER A 76 -10.55 -9.79 -27.19
C SER A 76 -9.20 -10.29 -26.66
N ASN A 77 -8.20 -9.42 -26.70
CA ASN A 77 -6.99 -9.61 -25.91
C ASN A 77 -7.35 -9.63 -24.41
N ARG A 78 -6.54 -10.30 -23.62
CA ARG A 78 -6.60 -10.23 -22.17
C ARG A 78 -6.05 -8.91 -21.67
N VAL A 79 -6.75 -8.30 -20.72
CA VAL A 79 -6.29 -7.13 -19.99
C VAL A 79 -6.03 -7.56 -18.55
N THR A 80 -4.82 -7.37 -18.09
CA THR A 80 -4.41 -7.66 -16.72
C THR A 80 -4.26 -6.36 -15.97
N ILE A 81 -5.03 -6.19 -14.91
CA ILE A 81 -4.99 -5.03 -14.00
C ILE A 81 -4.38 -5.52 -12.71
N ARG A 82 -3.28 -4.89 -12.30
CA ARG A 82 -2.71 -5.09 -10.96
C ARG A 82 -3.27 -4.05 -10.03
N VAL A 83 -3.75 -4.50 -8.88
CA VAL A 83 -4.24 -3.63 -7.82
C VAL A 83 -3.08 -3.36 -6.88
N ALA A 84 -2.65 -2.10 -6.80
CA ALA A 84 -1.64 -1.69 -5.84
C ALA A 84 -2.29 -1.53 -4.46
N SER A 85 -1.58 -1.92 -3.41
CA SER A 85 -1.98 -1.65 -2.04
C SER A 85 -1.28 -0.37 -1.56
N ASP A 86 -2.03 0.51 -0.91
CA ASP A 86 -1.48 1.69 -0.26
C ASP A 86 -0.91 1.28 1.10
N LEU A 87 0.41 1.33 1.21
CA LEU A 87 1.11 1.18 2.48
C LEU A 87 1.47 2.57 3.01
N GLN A 88 0.96 2.90 4.19
CA GLN A 88 1.33 4.10 4.90
C GLN A 88 2.37 3.77 5.98
N ALA A 89 3.40 4.60 6.06
CA ALA A 89 4.45 4.46 7.05
C ALA A 89 4.62 5.78 7.77
N GLU A 90 4.52 5.74 9.09
CA GLU A 90 4.75 6.89 9.95
C GLU A 90 6.03 6.69 10.77
N SER A 91 6.81 7.77 10.89
CA SER A 91 7.99 7.84 11.76
C SER A 91 7.91 9.12 12.58
N SER A 92 7.91 8.99 13.88
CA SER A 92 7.92 10.11 14.81
C SER A 92 9.04 10.00 15.83
N VAL A 93 9.58 11.15 16.22
CA VAL A 93 10.65 11.26 17.22
C VAL A 93 10.19 12.19 18.33
N ARG A 94 10.25 11.74 19.58
CA ARG A 94 9.77 12.51 20.71
C ARG A 94 10.71 12.45 21.91
N TYR A 95 10.78 13.55 22.64
CA TYR A 95 11.38 13.60 23.98
C TYR A 95 10.29 13.53 25.07
N PHE A 96 9.12 14.11 24.80
CA PHE A 96 7.94 14.02 25.66
C PHE A 96 6.83 13.23 24.94
N ASP A 97 6.03 12.50 25.70
CA ASP A 97 4.82 11.86 25.20
C ASP A 97 3.67 12.88 24.98
N SER A 98 2.50 12.38 24.60
CA SER A 98 1.31 13.22 24.37
C SER A 98 0.74 13.84 25.64
N GLU A 99 1.10 13.31 26.81
CA GLU A 99 0.66 13.79 28.12
C GLU A 99 1.69 14.77 28.74
N GLY A 100 2.85 14.94 28.09
CA GLY A 100 3.91 15.83 28.52
C GLY A 100 4.92 15.19 29.47
N PHE A 101 4.89 13.87 29.66
CA PHE A 101 5.89 13.14 30.41
C PHE A 101 7.14 12.89 29.58
N ALA A 102 8.32 13.03 30.19
CA ALA A 102 9.57 12.76 29.52
C ALA A 102 9.70 11.24 29.22
N VAL A 103 9.74 10.88 27.99
CA VAL A 103 10.10 9.53 27.48
C VAL A 103 11.54 9.46 27.03
N GLY A 104 12.15 10.63 26.80
CA GLY A 104 13.57 10.82 26.58
C GLY A 104 14.36 11.02 27.88
N GLN A 105 15.69 11.11 27.76
CA GLN A 105 16.60 11.35 28.85
C GLN A 105 17.71 12.33 28.43
N GLY A 106 18.30 13.03 29.40
CA GLY A 106 19.37 13.98 29.18
C GLY A 106 18.88 15.43 28.98
N PRO A 107 19.78 16.35 28.65
CA PRO A 107 19.43 17.76 28.51
C PRO A 107 18.56 18.05 27.30
N ILE A 108 17.58 18.94 27.47
CA ILE A 108 16.80 19.50 26.36
C ILE A 108 16.75 21.03 26.46
N PRO A 109 17.23 21.78 25.45
CA PRO A 109 17.86 21.31 24.22
C PRO A 109 19.13 20.49 24.47
N PRO A 110 19.54 19.62 23.52
CA PRO A 110 20.79 18.87 23.64
C PRO A 110 21.99 19.78 23.78
N LEU A 111 22.93 19.38 24.67
CA LEU A 111 24.15 20.11 24.92
C LEU A 111 25.35 19.40 24.31
N ALA A 112 26.30 20.18 23.79
CA ALA A 112 27.55 19.62 23.26
C ALA A 112 28.31 18.83 24.34
N GLY A 113 28.78 17.64 23.99
CA GLY A 113 29.45 16.71 24.88
C GLY A 113 28.53 15.96 25.86
N SER A 114 27.22 16.11 25.72
CA SER A 114 26.24 15.39 26.55
C SER A 114 25.31 14.54 25.71
N ARG A 115 24.97 13.36 26.22
CA ARG A 115 24.03 12.46 25.57
C ARG A 115 22.60 12.87 25.89
N THR A 116 21.78 12.99 24.80
CA THR A 116 20.33 13.12 24.88
C THR A 116 19.67 11.95 24.19
N THR A 117 18.71 11.31 24.84
CA THR A 117 17.96 10.17 24.31
C THR A 117 16.60 10.62 23.84
N TYR A 118 16.22 10.19 22.67
CA TYR A 118 14.90 10.39 22.08
C TYR A 118 14.24 9.06 21.80
N ARG A 119 12.93 9.03 21.94
CA ARG A 119 12.10 7.90 21.56
C ARG A 119 11.62 8.03 20.13
N VAL A 120 11.87 7.01 19.33
CA VAL A 120 11.39 6.88 17.96
C VAL A 120 10.25 5.89 17.93
N THR A 121 9.17 6.24 17.24
CA THR A 121 8.04 5.36 17.01
C THR A 121 7.83 5.22 15.50
N TRP A 122 7.81 4.00 15.04
CA TRP A 122 7.42 3.63 13.68
C TRP A 122 6.08 2.93 13.71
N ALA A 123 5.20 3.27 12.77
CA ALA A 123 3.93 2.60 12.55
C ALA A 123 3.76 2.30 11.06
N LEU A 124 3.14 1.15 10.76
CA LEU A 124 2.77 0.75 9.39
C LEU A 124 1.27 0.52 9.36
N GLU A 125 0.61 1.09 8.36
CA GLU A 125 -0.80 0.85 8.11
C GLU A 125 -0.95 0.28 6.70
N GLY A 126 -1.57 -0.91 6.62
CA GLY A 126 -1.85 -1.58 5.36
C GLY A 126 -3.06 -1.00 4.65
N GLY A 127 -3.08 -1.13 3.33
CA GLY A 127 -4.18 -0.70 2.47
C GLY A 127 -5.22 -1.78 2.23
N VAL A 128 -5.56 -2.03 0.96
CA VAL A 128 -6.67 -2.90 0.54
C VAL A 128 -6.29 -4.38 0.36
N HIS A 129 -5.01 -4.73 0.49
CA HIS A 129 -4.52 -6.10 0.36
C HIS A 129 -3.58 -6.47 1.49
N ASP A 130 -3.50 -7.77 1.79
CA ASP A 130 -2.47 -8.31 2.66
C ASP A 130 -1.08 -8.03 2.06
N LEU A 131 -0.19 -7.52 2.88
CA LEU A 131 1.19 -7.27 2.52
C LEU A 131 2.10 -8.31 3.16
N GLN A 132 3.16 -8.70 2.47
CA GLN A 132 4.12 -9.70 2.94
C GLN A 132 5.55 -9.16 2.83
N ASP A 133 6.44 -9.77 3.63
CA ASP A 133 7.89 -9.52 3.60
C ASP A 133 8.28 -8.03 3.76
N LEU A 134 7.48 -7.28 4.55
CA LEU A 134 7.70 -5.86 4.73
C LEU A 134 9.00 -5.59 5.50
N THR A 135 9.74 -4.62 5.00
CA THR A 135 10.93 -4.10 5.67
C THR A 135 10.86 -2.57 5.73
N MET A 136 10.85 -2.00 6.94
CA MET A 136 11.07 -0.58 7.16
C MET A 136 12.49 -0.34 7.65
N SER A 137 13.23 0.58 7.04
CA SER A 137 14.61 0.84 7.41
C SER A 137 14.98 2.32 7.32
N SER A 138 15.89 2.75 8.19
CA SER A 138 16.42 4.10 8.20
C SER A 138 17.92 4.11 8.52
N PRO A 139 18.74 4.93 7.87
CA PRO A 139 20.13 5.11 8.24
C PRO A 139 20.23 5.83 9.59
N ILE A 140 21.26 5.50 10.37
CA ILE A 140 21.63 6.25 11.58
C ILE A 140 22.59 7.36 11.16
N PRO A 141 22.28 8.63 11.43
CA PRO A 141 23.18 9.75 11.20
C PRO A 141 24.45 9.68 12.04
N GLU A 142 25.50 10.40 11.61
CA GLU A 142 26.84 10.36 12.23
C GLU A 142 26.83 10.68 13.72
N ARG A 143 25.98 11.65 14.14
CA ARG A 143 25.88 12.11 15.54
C ARG A 143 24.87 11.31 16.38
N ALA A 144 24.24 10.32 15.78
CA ALA A 144 23.24 9.48 16.44
C ALA A 144 23.77 8.08 16.69
N VAL A 145 23.33 7.48 17.76
CA VAL A 145 23.71 6.13 18.20
C VAL A 145 22.45 5.34 18.52
N TRP A 146 22.43 4.07 18.16
CA TRP A 146 21.35 3.14 18.49
C TRP A 146 21.22 2.98 20.01
N GLY A 147 20.07 3.27 20.56
CA GLY A 147 19.76 3.18 22.00
C GLY A 147 19.11 1.88 22.43
N GLY A 148 18.61 1.09 21.48
CA GLY A 148 17.97 -0.19 21.76
C GLY A 148 16.45 -0.22 21.53
N VAL A 149 15.91 -1.42 21.51
CA VAL A 149 14.47 -1.68 21.36
C VAL A 149 13.77 -1.39 22.70
N VAL A 150 12.66 -0.65 22.62
CA VAL A 150 11.75 -0.41 23.76
C VAL A 150 10.58 -1.38 23.69
N SER A 151 9.87 -1.43 22.54
CA SER A 151 8.79 -2.38 22.32
C SER A 151 8.57 -2.60 20.83
N VAL A 152 8.08 -3.77 20.47
CA VAL A 152 7.66 -4.13 19.11
C VAL A 152 6.37 -4.91 19.21
N SER A 153 5.31 -4.42 18.60
CA SER A 153 4.01 -5.11 18.65
C SER A 153 4.00 -6.35 17.73
N ARG A 154 4.74 -6.29 16.60
CA ARG A 154 4.84 -7.38 15.64
C ARG A 154 6.16 -7.29 14.86
N GLY A 155 6.69 -8.45 14.45
CA GLY A 155 7.90 -8.55 13.65
C GLY A 155 9.18 -8.45 14.48
N SER A 156 10.28 -8.10 13.84
CA SER A 156 11.61 -8.01 14.43
C SER A 156 12.25 -6.65 14.13
N LEU A 157 12.69 -5.97 15.17
CA LEU A 157 13.37 -4.67 15.07
C LEU A 157 14.81 -4.81 15.59
N GLY A 158 15.76 -4.22 14.89
CA GLY A 158 17.14 -4.21 15.32
C GLY A 158 18.01 -3.22 14.56
N TYR A 159 19.26 -3.12 14.99
CA TYR A 159 20.28 -2.34 14.33
C TYR A 159 21.24 -3.25 13.59
N ASP A 160 21.51 -2.94 12.32
CA ASP A 160 22.53 -3.58 11.49
C ASP A 160 23.79 -2.68 11.49
N PRO A 161 24.84 -3.07 12.23
CA PRO A 161 26.07 -2.27 12.33
C PRO A 161 26.88 -2.23 11.03
N VAL A 162 26.71 -3.23 10.15
CA VAL A 162 27.41 -3.29 8.86
C VAL A 162 26.78 -2.31 7.88
N ALA A 163 25.45 -2.28 7.84
CA ALA A 163 24.71 -1.37 6.99
C ALA A 163 24.52 0.03 7.61
N GLY A 164 24.83 0.22 8.90
CA GLY A 164 24.60 1.48 9.63
C GLY A 164 23.12 1.88 9.70
N ARG A 165 22.22 0.90 9.82
CA ARG A 165 20.77 1.15 9.68
C ARG A 165 19.97 0.45 10.78
N VAL A 166 18.90 1.11 11.19
CA VAL A 166 17.81 0.45 11.91
C VAL A 166 16.94 -0.27 10.88
N ARG A 167 16.52 -1.49 11.19
CA ARG A 167 15.65 -2.30 10.35
C ARG A 167 14.54 -2.92 11.18
N TRP A 168 13.32 -2.83 10.67
CA TRP A 168 12.14 -3.49 11.20
C TRP A 168 11.52 -4.35 10.11
N THR A 169 11.34 -5.65 10.37
CA THR A 169 10.80 -6.62 9.42
C THR A 169 9.50 -7.21 9.95
N LEU A 170 8.53 -7.35 9.05
CA LEU A 170 7.26 -8.02 9.29
C LEU A 170 7.01 -9.04 8.19
N ASP A 171 6.71 -10.28 8.55
CA ASP A 171 6.40 -11.34 7.59
C ASP A 171 5.06 -11.08 6.88
N ARG A 172 4.07 -10.53 7.61
CA ARG A 172 2.74 -10.25 7.06
C ARG A 172 2.06 -9.08 7.78
N LEU A 173 1.36 -8.26 7.01
CA LEU A 173 0.43 -7.22 7.47
C LEU A 173 -0.94 -7.46 6.82
N PRO A 174 -1.89 -8.13 7.51
CA PRO A 174 -3.23 -8.36 7.00
C PRO A 174 -4.04 -7.06 6.88
N VAL A 175 -4.99 -7.06 5.94
CA VAL A 175 -5.96 -5.98 5.79
C VAL A 175 -6.81 -5.83 7.05
N GLY A 176 -7.07 -4.59 7.44
CA GLY A 176 -7.94 -4.27 8.59
C GLY A 176 -7.36 -4.63 9.95
N ASP A 177 -6.11 -5.06 9.99
CA ASP A 177 -5.43 -5.36 11.26
C ASP A 177 -5.01 -4.07 11.98
N THR A 178 -4.86 -4.16 13.29
CA THR A 178 -4.32 -3.03 14.07
C THR A 178 -2.92 -2.68 13.56
N PRO A 179 -2.64 -1.40 13.22
CA PRO A 179 -1.34 -0.97 12.74
C PRO A 179 -0.22 -1.44 13.67
N PRO A 180 0.75 -2.23 13.20
CA PRO A 180 1.89 -2.62 14.00
C PRO A 180 2.77 -1.41 14.30
N ILE A 181 3.34 -1.42 15.50
CA ILE A 181 4.17 -0.33 16.03
C ILE A 181 5.50 -0.91 16.51
N ALA A 182 6.57 -0.22 16.17
CA ALA A 182 7.91 -0.47 16.69
C ALA A 182 8.42 0.79 17.40
N VAL A 183 8.89 0.64 18.63
CA VAL A 183 9.39 1.73 19.47
C VAL A 183 10.82 1.43 19.89
N PHE A 184 11.70 2.40 19.72
CA PHE A 184 13.10 2.28 20.06
C PHE A 184 13.69 3.63 20.48
N ASP A 185 14.82 3.59 21.15
CA ASP A 185 15.52 4.79 21.57
C ASP A 185 16.72 5.08 20.67
N MET A 186 16.94 6.36 20.41
CA MET A 186 18.12 6.91 19.74
C MET A 186 18.81 7.88 20.65
N HIS A 187 20.13 7.79 20.71
CA HIS A 187 20.96 8.74 21.46
C HIS A 187 21.61 9.73 20.50
N VAL A 188 21.65 10.98 20.87
CA VAL A 188 22.37 12.04 20.15
C VAL A 188 23.45 12.61 21.07
N GLU A 189 24.67 12.74 20.54
CA GLU A 189 25.82 13.32 21.23
C GLU A 189 26.41 14.46 20.37
N PRO A 190 25.85 15.68 20.44
CA PRO A 190 26.36 16.80 19.66
C PRO A 190 27.79 17.17 20.05
N GLU A 191 28.60 17.61 19.12
CA GLU A 191 29.91 18.20 19.36
C GLU A 191 29.82 19.72 19.45
N THR A 192 30.92 20.38 19.82
CA THR A 192 30.99 21.83 19.89
C THR A 192 30.79 22.50 18.54
N SER A 193 31.16 21.81 17.46
CA SER A 193 30.93 22.23 16.07
C SER A 193 29.46 22.26 15.66
N ASP A 194 28.59 21.54 16.37
CA ASP A 194 27.16 21.44 16.07
C ASP A 194 26.34 22.54 16.75
N VAL A 195 26.97 23.38 17.59
CA VAL A 195 26.28 24.45 18.30
C VAL A 195 25.66 25.45 17.32
N GLY A 196 24.35 25.66 17.44
CA GLY A 196 23.55 26.51 16.56
C GLY A 196 23.10 25.85 15.27
N SER A 197 23.38 24.55 15.10
CA SER A 197 22.96 23.75 13.94
C SER A 197 21.87 22.74 14.35
N PHE A 198 21.15 22.23 13.34
CA PHE A 198 20.24 21.10 13.55
C PHE A 198 21.04 19.79 13.52
N VAL A 199 20.79 18.91 14.50
CA VAL A 199 21.36 17.56 14.54
C VAL A 199 20.26 16.55 14.21
N GLU A 200 20.49 15.75 13.18
CA GLU A 200 19.56 14.72 12.76
C GLU A 200 19.60 13.53 13.73
N ILE A 201 18.43 13.07 14.20
CA ILE A 201 18.31 11.98 15.18
C ILE A 201 18.20 10.63 14.46
N ILE A 202 17.47 10.59 13.36
CA ILE A 202 17.28 9.40 12.51
C ILE A 202 17.05 9.88 11.08
N GLY A 203 17.59 9.17 10.12
CA GLY A 203 17.43 9.51 8.70
C GLY A 203 16.04 9.17 8.16
N ALA A 204 15.83 9.49 6.89
CA ALA A 204 14.57 9.18 6.22
C ALA A 204 14.29 7.68 6.20
N ALA A 205 13.12 7.28 6.71
CA ALA A 205 12.67 5.92 6.67
C ALA A 205 12.21 5.52 5.25
N ARG A 206 12.50 4.27 4.87
CA ARG A 206 12.04 3.65 3.63
C ARG A 206 11.38 2.34 3.94
N VAL A 207 10.30 2.03 3.21
CA VAL A 207 9.59 0.77 3.31
C VAL A 207 9.66 0.06 1.95
N SER A 208 9.80 -1.26 2.01
CA SER A 208 9.73 -2.17 0.86
C SER A 208 9.04 -3.47 1.29
N GLY A 209 8.40 -4.13 0.39
CA GLY A 209 7.77 -5.44 0.45
C GLY A 209 7.71 -6.04 -0.92
#